data_82fab1cdf3a381f93c7815d9b50eca9c
#
_entry.id   82fab1cdf3a381f93c7815d9b50eca9c
#
_cell.length_a   1.000
_cell.length_b   1.000
_cell.length_c   1.000
_cell.angle_alpha   90.00
_cell.angle_beta   90.00
_cell.angle_gamma   90.00
#
_symmetry.space_group_name_H-M   'P 1'
#
loop_
_entity.id
_entity.type
_entity.pdbx_description
1 polymer ?
#
loop_
_entity_poly.entity_id
_entity_poly.type
_entity_poly.pdbx_seq_one_letter_code
_entity_poly.pdbx_strand_id
1 'polypeptide(L)'
;MTGPHQLDPEGLGDHLDRLYRAAWSLCGSREEAEDLVQETYAKVLLKPRFVHSEDDLGYLLRVLRNTFVSGRRAAARRVVTTALPDDLSVIEDRSALQPEAHLEATELYAAISALPEAFRDALIAVDVVGLSYREAARALRVREATLTTRVHRARQRMADALRSTEAP
;
A
#
# COMPACT_ATOMS: atom_id res chain seq x y z
N MET A 1 11.93 26.74 -5.36
CA MET A 1 12.03 26.16 -3.98
C MET A 1 10.69 26.41 -3.30
N THR A 2 9.83 25.43 -3.31
CA THR A 2 8.55 25.52 -2.64
C THR A 2 8.81 25.23 -1.14
N GLY A 3 8.47 26.19 -0.26
CA GLY A 3 8.65 26.05 1.18
C GLY A 3 7.74 24.98 1.77
N PRO A 4 7.90 24.64 3.06
CA PRO A 4 7.00 23.72 3.72
C PRO A 4 5.58 24.28 3.65
N HIS A 5 4.64 23.46 3.18
CA HIS A 5 3.22 23.80 3.11
C HIS A 5 2.40 22.75 3.87
N GLN A 6 1.21 23.14 4.28
CA GLN A 6 0.24 22.21 4.81
C GLN A 6 -0.38 21.44 3.64
N LEU A 7 -0.53 20.13 3.79
CA LEU A 7 -1.24 19.32 2.79
C LEU A 7 -2.61 19.93 2.52
N ASP A 8 -2.83 20.33 1.26
CA ASP A 8 -4.09 20.89 0.84
C ASP A 8 -5.13 19.76 0.72
N PRO A 9 -6.27 19.84 1.41
CA PRO A 9 -7.33 18.86 1.26
C PRO A 9 -7.81 18.70 -0.18
N GLU A 10 -7.78 19.76 -1.00
CA GLU A 10 -8.15 19.69 -2.42
C GLU A 10 -7.12 18.91 -3.24
N GLY A 11 -5.83 19.05 -2.96
CA GLY A 11 -4.74 18.30 -3.61
C GLY A 11 -4.65 16.83 -3.21
N LEU A 12 -5.29 16.44 -2.09
CA LEU A 12 -5.29 15.03 -1.65
C LEU A 12 -6.00 14.11 -2.66
N GLY A 13 -7.00 14.61 -3.39
CA GLY A 13 -7.71 13.86 -4.42
C GLY A 13 -6.79 13.38 -5.56
N ASP A 14 -5.75 14.15 -5.90
CA ASP A 14 -4.81 13.84 -6.97
C ASP A 14 -3.95 12.60 -6.69
N HIS A 15 -3.84 12.22 -5.42
CA HIS A 15 -3.07 11.07 -4.97
C HIS A 15 -3.92 9.82 -4.68
N LEU A 16 -5.25 9.95 -4.73
CA LEU A 16 -6.17 8.90 -4.30
C LEU A 16 -5.94 7.58 -5.03
N ASP A 17 -5.84 7.59 -6.35
CA ASP A 17 -5.66 6.37 -7.15
C ASP A 17 -4.36 5.65 -6.83
N ARG A 18 -3.28 6.40 -6.61
CA ARG A 18 -1.97 5.83 -6.27
C ARG A 18 -1.99 5.21 -4.87
N LEU A 19 -2.60 5.90 -3.91
CA LEU A 19 -2.73 5.41 -2.54
C LEU A 19 -3.67 4.21 -2.46
N TYR A 20 -4.75 4.20 -3.24
CA TYR A 20 -5.65 3.07 -3.30
C TYR A 20 -4.96 1.81 -3.83
N ARG A 21 -4.21 1.92 -4.93
CA ARG A 21 -3.40 0.80 -5.45
C ARG A 21 -2.34 0.34 -4.45
N ALA A 22 -1.70 1.27 -3.74
CA ALA A 22 -0.76 0.94 -2.67
C ALA A 22 -1.45 0.19 -1.51
N ALA A 23 -2.61 0.66 -1.08
CA ALA A 23 -3.40 0.01 -0.03
C ALA A 23 -3.82 -1.41 -0.44
N TRP A 24 -4.29 -1.59 -1.67
CA TRP A 24 -4.65 -2.92 -2.18
C TRP A 24 -3.45 -3.85 -2.25
N SER A 25 -2.29 -3.35 -2.66
CA SER A 25 -1.02 -4.10 -2.64
C SER A 25 -0.56 -4.47 -1.23
N LEU A 26 -0.89 -3.68 -0.21
CA LEU A 26 -0.60 -4.00 1.19
C LEU A 26 -1.55 -5.04 1.76
N CYS A 27 -2.85 -4.87 1.54
CA CYS A 27 -3.91 -5.70 2.12
C CYS A 27 -4.14 -7.00 1.35
N GLY A 28 -3.98 -6.99 0.03
CA GLY A 28 -4.38 -8.09 -0.87
C GLY A 28 -5.89 -8.19 -1.06
N SER A 29 -6.67 -7.31 -0.46
CA SER A 29 -8.13 -7.23 -0.50
C SER A 29 -8.57 -5.81 -0.82
N ARG A 30 -9.55 -5.67 -1.71
CA ARG A 30 -10.11 -4.39 -2.12
C ARG A 30 -10.86 -3.68 -1.00
N GLU A 31 -11.66 -4.43 -0.26
CA GLU A 31 -12.45 -3.91 0.87
C GLU A 31 -11.53 -3.35 1.96
N GLU A 32 -10.53 -4.12 2.37
CA GLU A 32 -9.54 -3.66 3.35
C GLU A 32 -8.74 -2.46 2.84
N ALA A 33 -8.49 -2.37 1.53
CA ALA A 33 -7.80 -1.25 0.92
C ALA A 33 -8.61 0.04 1.00
N GLU A 34 -9.92 -0.02 0.76
CA GLU A 34 -10.83 1.13 0.90
C GLU A 34 -10.83 1.66 2.33
N ASP A 35 -10.96 0.77 3.31
CA ASP A 35 -10.93 1.13 4.74
C ASP A 35 -9.58 1.75 5.13
N LEU A 36 -8.48 1.17 4.65
CA LEU A 36 -7.13 1.67 4.92
C LEU A 36 -6.90 3.07 4.36
N VAL A 37 -7.38 3.34 3.14
CA VAL A 37 -7.31 4.68 2.52
C VAL A 37 -8.13 5.68 3.31
N GLN A 38 -9.37 5.35 3.67
CA GLN A 38 -10.24 6.23 4.47
C GLN A 38 -9.60 6.57 5.82
N GLU A 39 -9.07 5.58 6.54
CA GLU A 39 -8.38 5.79 7.82
C GLU A 39 -7.12 6.65 7.66
N THR A 40 -6.38 6.46 6.57
CA THR A 40 -5.18 7.25 6.26
C THR A 40 -5.52 8.71 6.05
N TYR A 41 -6.54 9.01 5.23
CA TYR A 41 -6.97 10.39 5.01
C TYR A 41 -7.52 11.04 6.28
N ALA A 42 -8.31 10.30 7.06
CA ALA A 42 -8.81 10.80 8.35
C ALA A 42 -7.63 11.21 9.27
N LYS A 43 -6.59 10.39 9.36
CA LYS A 43 -5.40 10.70 10.16
C LYS A 43 -4.64 11.92 9.66
N VAL A 44 -4.50 12.05 8.36
CA VAL A 44 -3.81 13.19 7.74
C VAL A 44 -4.56 14.49 7.97
N LEU A 45 -5.88 14.48 7.83
CA LEU A 45 -6.73 15.65 8.01
C LEU A 45 -6.85 16.07 9.48
N LEU A 46 -6.89 15.11 10.41
CA LEU A 46 -6.97 15.40 11.85
C LEU A 46 -5.68 15.98 12.44
N LYS A 47 -4.53 15.68 11.85
CA LYS A 47 -3.23 16.18 12.30
C LYS A 47 -2.44 16.75 11.12
N PRO A 48 -2.83 17.93 10.63
CA PRO A 48 -2.13 18.57 9.52
C PRO A 48 -0.65 18.76 9.87
N ARG A 49 0.22 18.33 8.98
CA ARG A 49 1.67 18.55 9.10
C ARG A 49 2.15 19.38 7.92
N PHE A 50 3.19 20.16 8.19
CA PHE A 50 3.92 20.82 7.11
C PHE A 50 4.77 19.79 6.38
N VAL A 51 4.55 19.68 5.09
CA VAL A 51 5.27 18.78 4.17
C VAL A 51 5.90 19.64 3.08
N HIS A 52 7.02 19.22 2.54
CA HIS A 52 7.55 19.83 1.33
C HIS A 52 6.76 19.30 0.13
N SER A 53 6.36 20.18 -0.79
CA SER A 53 5.48 19.84 -1.91
C SER A 53 5.95 18.66 -2.77
N GLU A 54 7.26 18.44 -2.83
CA GLU A 54 7.86 17.31 -3.54
C GLU A 54 7.74 15.97 -2.79
N ASP A 55 7.30 16.00 -1.53
CA ASP A 55 7.24 14.83 -0.66
C ASP A 55 5.81 14.43 -0.25
N ASP A 56 4.77 15.09 -0.77
CA ASP A 56 3.38 14.85 -0.37
C ASP A 56 2.97 13.39 -0.51
N LEU A 57 3.23 12.82 -1.69
CA LEU A 57 2.91 11.42 -1.96
C LEU A 57 3.75 10.46 -1.10
N GLY A 58 5.02 10.76 -0.89
CA GLY A 58 5.89 9.98 -0.01
C GLY A 58 5.45 10.04 1.45
N TYR A 59 4.98 11.20 1.91
CA TYR A 59 4.39 11.35 3.23
C TYR A 59 3.09 10.55 3.39
N LEU A 60 2.18 10.66 2.41
CA LEU A 60 0.92 9.91 2.40
C LEU A 60 1.16 8.40 2.39
N LEU A 61 2.09 7.92 1.58
CA LEU A 61 2.49 6.51 1.58
C LEU A 61 3.02 6.06 2.94
N ARG A 62 3.80 6.89 3.61
CA ARG A 62 4.31 6.60 4.97
C ARG A 62 3.18 6.49 5.98
N VAL A 63 2.20 7.40 5.94
CA VAL A 63 1.03 7.35 6.84
C VAL A 63 0.20 6.10 6.55
N LEU A 64 -0.05 5.80 5.28
CA LEU A 64 -0.77 4.60 4.84
C LEU A 64 -0.11 3.32 5.38
N ARG A 65 1.19 3.18 5.16
CA ARG A 65 1.96 2.02 5.63
C ARG A 65 1.94 1.90 7.17
N ASN A 66 2.13 3.00 7.87
CA ASN A 66 2.11 3.00 9.34
C ASN A 66 0.71 2.63 9.88
N THR A 67 -0.35 3.09 9.23
CA THR A 67 -1.73 2.72 9.57
C THR A 67 -1.96 1.23 9.36
N PHE A 68 -1.52 0.68 8.24
CA PHE A 68 -1.59 -0.76 7.96
C PHE A 68 -0.85 -1.59 9.01
N VAL A 69 0.41 -1.26 9.30
CA VAL A 69 1.21 -2.00 10.29
C VAL A 69 0.59 -1.94 11.69
N SER A 70 0.09 -0.76 12.08
CA SER A 70 -0.57 -0.58 13.38
C SER A 70 -1.86 -1.37 13.49
N GLY A 71 -2.66 -1.40 12.42
CA GLY A 71 -3.88 -2.21 12.33
C GLY A 71 -3.60 -3.71 12.45
N ARG A 72 -2.58 -4.20 11.73
CA ARG A 72 -2.16 -5.60 11.81
C ARG A 72 -1.68 -6.00 13.20
N ARG A 73 -0.91 -5.13 13.87
CA ARG A 73 -0.47 -5.37 15.25
C ARG A 73 -1.64 -5.37 16.24
N ALA A 74 -2.60 -4.48 16.07
CA ALA A 74 -3.81 -4.43 16.90
C ALA A 74 -4.67 -5.68 16.71
N ALA A 75 -4.87 -6.13 15.46
CA ALA A 75 -5.61 -7.36 15.15
C ALA A 75 -4.92 -8.60 15.75
N ALA A 76 -3.61 -8.73 15.62
CA ALA A 76 -2.84 -9.83 16.21
C ALA A 76 -2.97 -9.89 17.74
N ARG A 77 -3.02 -8.74 18.43
CA ARG A 77 -3.25 -8.68 19.88
C ARG A 77 -4.67 -9.10 20.26
N ARG A 78 -5.68 -8.78 19.45
CA ARG A 78 -7.08 -9.18 19.70
C ARG A 78 -7.27 -10.69 19.56
N VAL A 79 -6.65 -11.32 18.57
CA VAL A 79 -6.71 -12.79 18.37
C VAL A 79 -6.16 -13.55 19.58
N VAL A 80 -5.15 -13.03 20.25
CA VAL A 80 -4.61 -13.63 21.49
C VAL A 80 -5.61 -13.52 22.66
N THR A 81 -6.54 -12.55 22.62
CA THR A 81 -7.47 -12.28 23.73
C THR A 81 -8.86 -12.87 23.48
N THR A 82 -9.21 -13.26 22.27
CA THR A 82 -10.56 -13.72 21.90
C THR A 82 -10.48 -14.95 21.00
N ALA A 83 -10.56 -16.12 21.60
CA ALA A 83 -10.76 -17.36 20.86
C ALA A 83 -12.26 -17.51 20.52
N LEU A 84 -12.70 -16.94 19.39
CA LEU A 84 -13.98 -17.22 18.76
C LEU A 84 -13.81 -17.14 17.24
N PRO A 85 -14.32 -18.12 16.49
CA PRO A 85 -14.20 -18.11 15.03
C PRO A 85 -15.14 -17.06 14.46
N ASP A 86 -14.57 -16.07 13.78
CA ASP A 86 -15.35 -15.10 13.01
C ASP A 86 -15.74 -15.68 11.66
N ASP A 87 -17.03 -15.61 11.44
CA ASP A 87 -17.76 -15.95 10.24
C ASP A 87 -17.22 -15.18 9.04
N LEU A 88 -16.78 -15.90 8.03
CA LEU A 88 -16.35 -15.34 6.75
C LEU A 88 -17.59 -14.87 5.97
N SER A 89 -18.01 -13.63 6.18
CA SER A 89 -18.98 -13.02 5.31
C SER A 89 -18.30 -12.63 4.00
N VAL A 90 -18.53 -13.44 2.98
CA VAL A 90 -18.22 -13.11 1.59
C VAL A 90 -19.17 -12.01 1.14
N ILE A 91 -18.68 -10.77 1.08
CA ILE A 91 -19.45 -9.68 0.48
C ILE A 91 -19.08 -9.62 -0.99
N GLU A 92 -20.08 -9.87 -1.84
CA GLU A 92 -19.95 -9.79 -3.29
C GLU A 92 -19.58 -8.38 -3.74
N ASP A 93 -18.49 -8.28 -4.50
CA ASP A 93 -17.98 -7.05 -5.11
C ASP A 93 -18.92 -6.57 -6.23
N ARG A 94 -19.53 -5.39 -6.05
CA ARG A 94 -20.34 -4.71 -7.06
C ARG A 94 -19.52 -3.61 -7.76
N SER A 95 -18.52 -3.97 -8.52
CA SER A 95 -17.86 -3.03 -9.43
C SER A 95 -17.84 -3.60 -10.84
N ALA A 96 -18.63 -2.98 -11.71
CA ALA A 96 -18.72 -3.29 -13.11
C ALA A 96 -17.50 -2.81 -13.90
N LEU A 97 -16.36 -3.49 -13.73
CA LEU A 97 -15.24 -3.45 -14.65
C LEU A 97 -15.08 -4.85 -15.24
N GLN A 98 -14.60 -4.94 -16.47
CA GLN A 98 -14.47 -6.19 -17.22
C GLN A 98 -13.93 -7.32 -16.33
N PRO A 99 -14.64 -8.47 -16.21
CA PRO A 99 -14.33 -9.51 -15.21
C PRO A 99 -12.90 -10.03 -15.27
N GLU A 100 -12.32 -10.11 -16.46
CA GLU A 100 -10.97 -10.62 -16.70
C GLU A 100 -9.88 -9.65 -16.17
N ALA A 101 -9.97 -8.37 -16.51
CA ALA A 101 -9.03 -7.35 -16.00
C ALA A 101 -9.09 -7.19 -14.48
N HIS A 102 -10.27 -7.42 -13.90
CA HIS A 102 -10.46 -7.38 -12.46
C HIS A 102 -9.80 -8.58 -11.77
N LEU A 103 -9.93 -9.77 -12.35
CA LEU A 103 -9.30 -10.98 -11.81
C LEU A 103 -7.77 -10.87 -11.85
N GLU A 104 -7.19 -10.44 -12.98
CA GLU A 104 -5.75 -10.22 -13.12
C GLU A 104 -5.22 -9.20 -12.11
N ALA A 105 -5.93 -8.09 -11.91
CA ALA A 105 -5.55 -7.10 -10.91
C ALA A 105 -5.59 -7.67 -9.49
N THR A 106 -6.62 -8.45 -9.16
CA THR A 106 -6.76 -9.09 -7.84
C THR A 106 -5.62 -10.07 -7.59
N GLU A 107 -5.26 -10.90 -8.56
CA GLU A 107 -4.15 -11.84 -8.45
C GLU A 107 -2.81 -11.12 -8.29
N LEU A 108 -2.58 -10.06 -9.07
CA LEU A 108 -1.38 -9.25 -8.97
C LEU A 108 -1.21 -8.63 -7.58
N TYR A 109 -2.24 -7.98 -7.06
CA TYR A 109 -2.17 -7.35 -5.75
C TYR A 109 -2.09 -8.36 -4.61
N ALA A 110 -2.73 -9.52 -4.74
CA ALA A 110 -2.56 -10.62 -3.80
C ALA A 110 -1.10 -11.13 -3.78
N ALA A 111 -0.49 -11.30 -4.95
CA ALA A 111 0.91 -11.70 -5.06
C ALA A 111 1.87 -10.67 -4.43
N ILE A 112 1.62 -9.37 -4.64
CA ILE A 112 2.41 -8.31 -4.00
C ILE A 112 2.24 -8.36 -2.47
N SER A 113 1.02 -8.52 -1.97
CA SER A 113 0.74 -8.56 -0.53
C SER A 113 1.42 -9.74 0.17
N ALA A 114 1.66 -10.83 -0.54
CA ALA A 114 2.33 -12.02 -0.03
C ALA A 114 3.87 -11.90 0.04
N LEU A 115 4.45 -10.85 -0.55
CA LEU A 115 5.91 -10.62 -0.45
C LEU A 115 6.33 -10.33 1.00
N PRO A 116 7.57 -10.67 1.40
CA PRO A 116 8.14 -10.21 2.65
C PRO A 116 8.06 -8.68 2.78
N GLU A 117 7.76 -8.18 3.96
CA GLU A 117 7.46 -6.75 4.22
C GLU A 117 8.45 -5.78 3.57
N ALA A 118 9.76 -6.03 3.74
CA ALA A 118 10.78 -5.13 3.22
C ALA A 118 10.83 -5.06 1.67
N PHE A 119 10.47 -6.15 1.00
CA PHE A 119 10.43 -6.23 -0.47
C PHE A 119 9.11 -5.68 -0.99
N ARG A 120 8.01 -6.03 -0.35
CA ARG A 120 6.67 -5.52 -0.66
C ARG A 120 6.63 -3.99 -0.59
N ASP A 121 7.08 -3.41 0.52
CA ASP A 121 7.05 -1.97 0.73
C ASP A 121 7.92 -1.23 -0.30
N ALA A 122 9.09 -1.76 -0.63
CA ALA A 122 9.96 -1.20 -1.66
C ALA A 122 9.32 -1.24 -3.06
N LEU A 123 8.72 -2.38 -3.43
CA LEU A 123 8.03 -2.54 -4.70
C LEU A 123 6.83 -1.59 -4.81
N ILE A 124 6.02 -1.50 -3.75
CA ILE A 124 4.87 -0.60 -3.72
C ILE A 124 5.30 0.85 -3.92
N ALA A 125 6.32 1.30 -3.21
CA ALA A 125 6.77 2.69 -3.29
C ALA A 125 7.24 3.07 -4.70
N VAL A 126 7.98 2.20 -5.37
CA VAL A 126 8.58 2.49 -6.68
C VAL A 126 7.64 2.12 -7.83
N ASP A 127 7.13 0.89 -7.87
CA ASP A 127 6.42 0.36 -9.05
C ASP A 127 4.92 0.62 -9.01
N VAL A 128 4.29 0.66 -7.84
CA VAL A 128 2.84 0.91 -7.71
C VAL A 128 2.54 2.39 -7.56
N VAL A 129 3.23 3.06 -6.64
CA VAL A 129 3.02 4.50 -6.36
C VAL A 129 3.75 5.39 -7.36
N GLY A 130 4.89 4.92 -7.89
CA GLY A 130 5.67 5.65 -8.89
C GLY A 130 6.60 6.71 -8.28
N LEU A 131 7.06 6.52 -7.05
CA LEU A 131 8.10 7.35 -6.46
C LEU A 131 9.45 7.07 -7.12
N SER A 132 10.28 8.09 -7.27
CA SER A 132 11.70 7.89 -7.57
C SER A 132 12.39 7.10 -6.44
N TYR A 133 13.51 6.47 -6.74
CA TYR A 133 14.28 5.73 -5.71
C TYR A 133 14.64 6.59 -4.51
N ARG A 134 14.98 7.84 -4.75
CA ARG A 134 15.32 8.81 -3.70
C ARG A 134 14.11 9.16 -2.83
N GLU A 135 12.94 9.41 -3.42
CA GLU A 135 11.71 9.68 -2.69
C GLU A 135 11.24 8.47 -1.91
N ALA A 136 11.26 7.29 -2.53
CA ALA A 136 10.89 6.03 -1.88
C ALA A 136 11.83 5.69 -0.71
N ALA A 137 13.13 5.91 -0.87
CA ALA A 137 14.11 5.71 0.22
C ALA A 137 13.82 6.63 1.41
N ARG A 138 13.47 7.92 1.14
CA ARG A 138 13.06 8.87 2.18
C ARG A 138 11.74 8.45 2.85
N ALA A 139 10.75 8.06 2.05
CA ALA A 139 9.43 7.63 2.56
C ALA A 139 9.55 6.40 3.47
N LEU A 140 10.36 5.43 3.09
CA LEU A 140 10.58 4.18 3.83
C LEU A 140 11.69 4.27 4.89
N ARG A 141 12.39 5.42 4.99
CA ARG A 141 13.50 5.65 5.91
C ARG A 141 14.63 4.62 5.80
N VAL A 142 15.00 4.33 4.57
CA VAL A 142 16.12 3.44 4.23
C VAL A 142 17.14 4.16 3.35
N ARG A 143 18.33 3.60 3.19
CA ARG A 143 19.31 4.09 2.24
C ARG A 143 18.88 3.75 0.81
N GLU A 144 19.15 4.62 -0.15
CA GLU A 144 18.79 4.41 -1.56
C GLU A 144 19.38 3.11 -2.12
N ALA A 145 20.62 2.79 -1.78
CA ALA A 145 21.24 1.51 -2.16
C ALA A 145 20.50 0.28 -1.59
N THR A 146 20.00 0.38 -0.36
CA THR A 146 19.18 -0.68 0.26
C THR A 146 17.84 -0.81 -0.46
N LEU A 147 17.21 0.31 -0.79
CA LEU A 147 15.96 0.32 -1.55
C LEU A 147 16.15 -0.33 -2.93
N THR A 148 17.19 0.05 -3.65
CA THR A 148 17.51 -0.51 -4.98
C THR A 148 17.61 -2.03 -4.93
N THR A 149 18.34 -2.55 -3.96
CA THR A 149 18.46 -4.00 -3.77
C THR A 149 17.12 -4.67 -3.44
N ARG A 150 16.30 -4.03 -2.60
CA ARG A 150 14.97 -4.55 -2.22
C ARG A 150 14.02 -4.58 -3.40
N VAL A 151 13.96 -3.52 -4.20
CA VAL A 151 13.14 -3.46 -5.42
C VAL A 151 13.56 -4.55 -6.41
N HIS A 152 14.86 -4.70 -6.64
CA HIS A 152 15.36 -5.73 -7.54
C HIS A 152 14.93 -7.14 -7.09
N ARG A 153 15.13 -7.46 -5.82
CA ARG A 153 14.73 -8.77 -5.26
C ARG A 153 13.21 -8.97 -5.24
N ALA A 154 12.44 -7.92 -4.99
CA ALA A 154 10.99 -7.96 -5.05
C ALA A 154 10.50 -8.31 -6.47
N ARG A 155 11.05 -7.64 -7.48
CA ARG A 155 10.72 -7.91 -8.89
C ARG A 155 11.07 -9.35 -9.31
N GLN A 156 12.22 -9.88 -8.86
CA GLN A 156 12.58 -11.27 -9.10
C GLN A 156 11.55 -12.23 -8.50
N ARG A 157 11.16 -12.02 -7.24
CA ARG A 157 10.17 -12.87 -6.56
C ARG A 157 8.79 -12.79 -7.23
N MET A 158 8.38 -11.61 -7.69
CA MET A 158 7.15 -11.46 -8.46
C MET A 158 7.20 -12.22 -9.77
N ALA A 159 8.29 -12.11 -10.53
CA ALA A 159 8.46 -12.85 -11.77
C ALA A 159 8.43 -14.37 -11.54
N ASP A 160 9.00 -14.87 -10.46
CA ASP A 160 8.96 -16.29 -10.10
C ASP A 160 7.54 -16.73 -9.72
N ALA A 161 6.82 -15.93 -8.93
CA ALA A 161 5.45 -16.23 -8.51
C ALA A 161 4.50 -16.29 -9.71
N LEU A 162 4.57 -15.31 -10.62
CA LEU A 162 3.71 -15.27 -11.81
C LEU A 162 3.97 -16.45 -12.76
N ARG A 163 5.23 -16.83 -12.98
CA ARG A 163 5.57 -18.02 -13.77
C ARG A 163 5.04 -19.32 -13.16
N SER A 164 5.00 -19.40 -11.85
CA SER A 164 4.48 -20.58 -11.15
C SER A 164 2.96 -20.73 -11.26
N THR A 165 2.26 -19.62 -11.49
CA THR A 165 0.80 -19.59 -11.68
C THR A 165 0.42 -19.96 -13.12
N GLU A 166 1.30 -19.71 -14.09
CA GLU A 166 1.07 -20.03 -15.52
C GLU A 166 1.47 -21.48 -15.89
N ALA A 167 2.11 -22.22 -15.02
CA ALA A 167 2.46 -23.62 -15.29
C ALA A 167 1.24 -24.52 -15.05
N PRO A 168 0.79 -25.33 -16.07
CA PRO A 168 -0.37 -26.20 -16.00
C PRO A 168 -0.16 -27.37 -15.02
#